data_9c4498c4319c3a3405670fbbbed6c525
#
_entry.id   9c4498c4319c3a3405670fbbbed6c525
#
_cell.length_a   1.000
_cell.length_b   1.000
_cell.length_c   1.000
_cell.angle_alpha   90.00
_cell.angle_beta   90.00
_cell.angle_gamma   90.00
#
_symmetry.space_group_name_H-M   'P 1'
#
loop_
_entity.id
_entity.type
_entity.pdbx_description
1 polymer ?
#
loop_
_entity_poly.entity_id
_entity_poly.type
_entity_poly.pdbx_seq_one_letter_code
_entity_poly.pdbx_strand_id
1 'polypeptide(L)'
;MTRRIAAVMLVLALLVAPLAVVSGQEGYTLGLSLSTLNNPFFVTLRDGAQAAADALGVELVVVDSQDDPATEAANMEDLIAQGVDAILVNPTDADAIVPSILAANAAGIPVFTIDRGAAGGEVVSHIASDNVAGGTMAGRFLCKLLGGQGKVVELEGIAGTSAARDRGAGFNAYLSESCPGLEVVARQTANFNRAEGLSVFENILQAEPEIDGVFAHNDEMILGAIEAATAAGRAADIKFVGFDAIDDAVAAVQAGTLAATVAQQPALMGDLGVRTAVAYLNGETVEAYIPVALRLVQKLTLGLSLSTLNNPFFVTLRDGAQAAADALGTVELVVVDSQDDPATEAANMEDLIAQGVDAILVNPTDADAIVPSILAANAAGIPVFTIDRGAAGGEVVSHIASDNVAGGRLAGEFLCNALGGQGKVVELEGIAGTSAARDRGAGFNAYLSESCPGLEVVARQTANFNRAEGLSVFENILQAEAEIDGVFAHNDEMILGAIEAATAAGREGIVFVGFDAIDDAVAAVQAGTLAATIAQQPALMGELGVMTAAAYLGGEEVPASIPVALSLVTAE
;
A
#
# COMPACT_ATOMS: atom_id res chain seq x y z
N MET A 1 21.66 -6.63 15.35
CA MET A 1 20.99 -5.31 15.28
C MET A 1 19.59 -5.58 14.77
N THR A 2 18.61 -5.49 15.63
CA THR A 2 17.32 -6.16 15.55
C THR A 2 16.28 -5.29 14.89
N ARG A 3 15.75 -5.81 13.80
CA ARG A 3 14.36 -5.77 13.27
C ARG A 3 13.40 -4.76 13.92
N ARG A 4 12.97 -3.78 13.15
CA ARG A 4 11.64 -3.19 13.22
C ARG A 4 11.11 -3.06 11.79
N ILE A 5 10.46 -4.11 11.30
CA ILE A 5 9.57 -4.04 10.15
C ILE A 5 8.28 -3.42 10.69
N ALA A 6 8.12 -2.14 10.49
CA ALA A 6 6.83 -1.49 10.67
C ALA A 6 6.00 -1.81 9.42
N ALA A 7 5.03 -2.68 9.55
CA ALA A 7 3.97 -2.83 8.57
C ALA A 7 3.26 -1.47 8.48
N VAL A 8 3.43 -0.76 7.37
CA VAL A 8 2.65 0.43 7.06
C VAL A 8 1.27 -0.06 6.66
N MET A 9 0.36 -0.08 7.63
CA MET A 9 -1.06 -0.21 7.35
C MET A 9 -1.52 1.06 6.65
N LEU A 10 -2.06 0.91 5.45
CA LEU A 10 -2.86 1.95 4.81
C LEU A 10 -4.09 2.16 5.70
N VAL A 11 -4.04 3.17 6.55
CA VAL A 11 -5.13 3.52 7.47
C VAL A 11 -6.20 4.21 6.63
N LEU A 12 -7.24 3.46 6.27
CA LEU A 12 -8.54 4.06 5.98
C LEU A 12 -8.91 4.88 7.22
N ALA A 13 -9.09 6.19 7.07
CA ALA A 13 -9.50 7.08 8.14
C ALA A 13 -10.92 6.73 8.60
N LEU A 14 -11.03 5.75 9.48
CA LEU A 14 -12.16 5.62 10.37
C LEU A 14 -12.04 6.74 11.39
N LEU A 15 -13.02 7.62 11.42
CA LEU A 15 -13.23 8.64 12.44
C LEU A 15 -13.00 8.03 13.83
N VAL A 16 -11.86 8.33 14.41
CA VAL A 16 -11.58 8.00 15.82
C VAL A 16 -12.39 8.98 16.66
N ALA A 17 -13.56 8.54 17.09
CA ALA A 17 -14.19 9.13 18.27
C ALA A 17 -13.25 8.89 19.47
N PRO A 18 -13.09 9.86 20.41
CA PRO A 18 -12.22 9.67 21.55
C PRO A 18 -12.73 8.50 22.40
N LEU A 19 -11.92 7.44 22.51
CA LEU A 19 -12.15 6.35 23.44
C LEU A 19 -12.20 6.92 24.85
N ALA A 20 -13.38 6.93 25.43
CA ALA A 20 -13.53 7.08 26.87
C ALA A 20 -12.80 5.90 27.53
N VAL A 21 -11.83 6.22 28.37
CA VAL A 21 -11.17 5.23 29.25
C VAL A 21 -12.26 4.69 30.18
N VAL A 22 -12.79 3.51 29.87
CA VAL A 22 -13.66 2.76 30.77
C VAL A 22 -12.76 2.10 31.83
N SER A 23 -12.80 2.62 33.01
CA SER A 23 -12.15 2.05 34.18
C SER A 23 -12.88 0.82 34.66
N GLY A 24 -12.16 -0.33 34.78
CA GLY A 24 -12.55 -1.49 35.56
C GLY A 24 -13.35 -2.54 34.78
N GLN A 25 -12.67 -3.28 33.91
CA GLN A 25 -13.17 -4.53 33.37
C GLN A 25 -12.35 -5.68 33.93
N GLU A 26 -13.02 -6.64 34.58
CA GLU A 26 -12.44 -7.96 34.83
C GLU A 26 -12.07 -8.53 33.45
N GLY A 27 -10.80 -8.99 33.30
CA GLY A 27 -10.30 -9.43 32.00
C GLY A 27 -11.11 -10.63 31.49
N TYR A 28 -11.63 -10.52 30.26
CA TYR A 28 -12.27 -11.65 29.58
C TYR A 28 -11.24 -12.74 29.29
N THR A 29 -11.71 -13.98 29.24
CA THR A 29 -10.95 -15.13 28.75
C THR A 29 -11.58 -15.61 27.44
N LEU A 30 -10.82 -15.53 26.34
CA LEU A 30 -11.27 -16.01 25.03
C LEU A 30 -10.61 -17.34 24.68
N GLY A 31 -11.38 -18.29 24.12
CA GLY A 31 -10.84 -19.49 23.50
C GLY A 31 -10.57 -19.29 22.02
N LEU A 32 -9.42 -19.72 21.52
CA LEU A 32 -9.09 -19.76 20.10
C LEU A 32 -8.78 -21.19 19.68
N SER A 33 -9.70 -21.86 18.99
CA SER A 33 -9.50 -23.17 18.40
C SER A 33 -9.05 -23.05 16.96
N LEU A 34 -7.84 -23.51 16.66
CA LEU A 34 -7.24 -23.51 15.32
C LEU A 34 -7.23 -24.93 14.74
N SER A 35 -7.46 -25.03 13.43
CA SER A 35 -7.43 -26.31 12.73
C SER A 35 -6.05 -26.97 12.84
N THR A 36 -4.97 -26.19 12.72
CA THR A 36 -3.59 -26.69 12.89
C THR A 36 -2.61 -25.55 13.15
N LEU A 37 -1.52 -25.83 13.86
CA LEU A 37 -0.37 -24.94 13.98
C LEU A 37 0.84 -25.41 13.15
N ASN A 38 0.67 -26.46 12.34
CA ASN A 38 1.71 -26.91 11.41
C ASN A 38 1.81 -26.04 10.15
N ASN A 39 0.78 -25.26 9.82
CA ASN A 39 0.78 -24.33 8.72
C ASN A 39 1.14 -22.92 9.21
N PRO A 40 2.17 -22.25 8.63
CA PRO A 40 2.60 -20.89 9.01
C PRO A 40 1.49 -19.85 8.98
N PHE A 41 0.48 -20.02 8.12
CA PHE A 41 -0.70 -19.14 8.05
C PHE A 41 -1.41 -19.03 9.41
N PHE A 42 -1.68 -20.16 10.06
CA PHE A 42 -2.37 -20.17 11.35
C PHE A 42 -1.49 -19.73 12.52
N VAL A 43 -0.16 -19.89 12.39
CA VAL A 43 0.79 -19.30 13.34
C VAL A 43 0.69 -17.79 13.30
N THR A 44 0.67 -17.20 12.12
CA THR A 44 0.53 -15.74 11.92
C THR A 44 -0.85 -15.24 12.41
N LEU A 45 -1.92 -16.00 12.18
CA LEU A 45 -3.26 -15.69 12.68
C LEU A 45 -3.31 -15.68 14.21
N ARG A 46 -2.74 -16.73 14.85
CA ARG A 46 -2.58 -16.81 16.32
C ARG A 46 -1.83 -15.61 16.88
N ASP A 47 -0.71 -15.26 16.26
CA ASP A 47 0.15 -14.17 16.74
C ASP A 47 -0.58 -12.81 16.64
N GLY A 48 -1.38 -12.60 15.59
CA GLY A 48 -2.25 -11.44 15.47
C GLY A 48 -3.35 -11.41 16.55
N ALA A 49 -3.99 -12.55 16.82
CA ALA A 49 -4.98 -12.68 17.88
C ALA A 49 -4.37 -12.42 19.27
N GLN A 50 -3.17 -12.98 19.54
CA GLN A 50 -2.45 -12.77 20.80
C GLN A 50 -2.08 -11.30 20.99
N ALA A 51 -1.57 -10.63 19.95
CA ALA A 51 -1.22 -9.22 20.02
C ALA A 51 -2.45 -8.33 20.34
N ALA A 52 -3.62 -8.65 19.78
CA ALA A 52 -4.86 -7.95 20.10
C ALA A 52 -5.32 -8.24 21.54
N ALA A 53 -5.22 -9.49 22.00
CA ALA A 53 -5.56 -9.88 23.35
C ALA A 53 -4.68 -9.14 24.39
N ASP A 54 -3.37 -9.11 24.16
CA ASP A 54 -2.41 -8.38 25.01
C ASP A 54 -2.73 -6.88 25.05
N ALA A 55 -3.06 -6.28 23.91
CA ALA A 55 -3.41 -4.86 23.82
C ALA A 55 -4.71 -4.50 24.55
N LEU A 56 -5.66 -5.44 24.63
CA LEU A 56 -6.96 -5.27 25.29
C LEU A 56 -6.97 -5.75 26.74
N GLY A 57 -5.91 -6.41 27.20
CA GLY A 57 -5.84 -7.00 28.55
C GLY A 57 -6.76 -8.21 28.72
N VAL A 58 -6.93 -9.00 27.66
CA VAL A 58 -7.77 -10.20 27.57
C VAL A 58 -6.87 -11.44 27.61
N GLU A 59 -7.30 -12.49 28.32
CA GLU A 59 -6.62 -13.78 28.28
C GLU A 59 -7.03 -14.56 27.03
N LEU A 60 -6.06 -15.13 26.30
CA LEU A 60 -6.30 -15.94 25.12
C LEU A 60 -5.82 -17.37 25.33
N VAL A 61 -6.75 -18.32 25.34
CA VAL A 61 -6.48 -19.77 25.44
C VAL A 61 -6.48 -20.36 24.03
N VAL A 62 -5.31 -20.74 23.54
CA VAL A 62 -5.13 -21.29 22.18
C VAL A 62 -5.05 -22.81 22.23
N VAL A 63 -5.84 -23.49 21.38
CA VAL A 63 -5.85 -24.93 21.21
C VAL A 63 -5.62 -25.31 19.75
N ASP A 64 -4.86 -26.38 19.51
CA ASP A 64 -4.50 -26.92 18.21
C ASP A 64 -5.25 -28.22 17.95
N SER A 65 -6.05 -28.26 16.88
CA SER A 65 -6.86 -29.43 16.51
C SER A 65 -6.12 -30.43 15.60
N GLN A 66 -4.91 -30.09 15.13
CA GLN A 66 -4.04 -30.95 14.32
C GLN A 66 -4.72 -31.51 13.05
N ASP A 67 -5.60 -30.71 12.46
CA ASP A 67 -6.47 -31.04 11.32
C ASP A 67 -7.36 -32.30 11.55
N ASP A 68 -7.63 -32.62 12.83
CA ASP A 68 -8.49 -33.75 13.22
C ASP A 68 -9.81 -33.25 13.86
N PRO A 69 -10.98 -33.50 13.22
CA PRO A 69 -12.27 -33.09 13.76
C PRO A 69 -12.61 -33.68 15.15
N ALA A 70 -12.06 -34.85 15.50
CA ALA A 70 -12.29 -35.44 16.82
C ALA A 70 -11.49 -34.70 17.91
N THR A 71 -10.26 -34.32 17.61
CA THR A 71 -9.44 -33.47 18.46
C THR A 71 -10.07 -32.09 18.60
N GLU A 72 -10.57 -31.51 17.52
CA GLU A 72 -11.31 -30.23 17.55
C GLU A 72 -12.52 -30.28 18.47
N ALA A 73 -13.34 -31.35 18.39
CA ALA A 73 -14.49 -31.52 19.25
C ALA A 73 -14.09 -31.59 20.73
N ALA A 74 -13.03 -32.33 21.08
CA ALA A 74 -12.50 -32.39 22.44
C ALA A 74 -11.97 -31.04 22.92
N ASN A 75 -11.24 -30.31 22.07
CA ASN A 75 -10.76 -28.94 22.36
C ASN A 75 -11.92 -27.98 22.64
N MET A 76 -13.00 -28.05 21.86
CA MET A 76 -14.19 -27.24 22.07
C MET A 76 -14.90 -27.59 23.38
N GLU A 77 -15.01 -28.88 23.72
CA GLU A 77 -15.54 -29.32 25.03
C GLU A 77 -14.70 -28.77 26.18
N ASP A 78 -13.38 -28.81 26.06
CA ASP A 78 -12.46 -28.29 27.09
C ASP A 78 -12.61 -26.77 27.26
N LEU A 79 -12.72 -25.99 26.19
CA LEU A 79 -12.94 -24.53 26.25
C LEU A 79 -14.28 -24.22 26.92
N ILE A 80 -15.35 -24.96 26.57
CA ILE A 80 -16.67 -24.82 27.20
C ILE A 80 -16.59 -25.17 28.70
N ALA A 81 -15.88 -26.24 29.07
CA ALA A 81 -15.73 -26.64 30.47
C ALA A 81 -14.89 -25.65 31.29
N GLN A 82 -13.92 -24.98 30.69
CA GLN A 82 -13.16 -23.88 31.30
C GLN A 82 -14.02 -22.62 31.53
N GLY A 83 -15.16 -22.51 30.83
CA GLY A 83 -16.06 -21.38 30.95
C GLY A 83 -15.49 -20.10 30.37
N VAL A 84 -14.85 -20.19 29.19
CA VAL A 84 -14.37 -19.00 28.47
C VAL A 84 -15.54 -18.08 28.09
N ASP A 85 -15.31 -16.77 28.00
CA ASP A 85 -16.36 -15.79 27.74
C ASP A 85 -16.82 -15.78 26.29
N ALA A 86 -15.95 -16.16 25.34
CA ALA A 86 -16.29 -16.38 23.93
C ALA A 86 -15.30 -17.36 23.27
N ILE A 87 -15.72 -17.98 22.18
CA ILE A 87 -14.88 -18.89 21.39
C ILE A 87 -14.73 -18.36 19.96
N LEU A 88 -13.48 -18.22 19.53
CA LEU A 88 -13.07 -18.04 18.13
C LEU A 88 -12.69 -19.43 17.61
N VAL A 89 -13.28 -19.89 16.50
CA VAL A 89 -12.99 -21.19 15.93
C VAL A 89 -12.65 -21.09 14.44
N ASN A 90 -11.58 -21.76 14.04
CA ASN A 90 -11.21 -22.03 12.66
C ASN A 90 -11.48 -23.52 12.37
N PRO A 91 -12.64 -23.86 11.80
CA PRO A 91 -13.06 -25.25 11.70
C PRO A 91 -12.14 -26.14 10.85
N THR A 92 -11.88 -27.36 11.32
CA THR A 92 -11.24 -28.41 10.52
C THR A 92 -12.17 -28.90 9.40
N ASP A 93 -13.48 -28.96 9.68
CA ASP A 93 -14.55 -29.32 8.76
C ASP A 93 -15.82 -28.53 9.09
N ALA A 94 -16.48 -27.98 8.07
CA ALA A 94 -17.61 -27.07 8.23
C ALA A 94 -18.86 -27.76 8.83
N ASP A 95 -19.07 -29.03 8.55
CA ASP A 95 -20.20 -29.80 9.07
C ASP A 95 -19.87 -30.44 10.44
N ALA A 96 -18.66 -30.97 10.59
CA ALA A 96 -18.24 -31.66 11.81
C ALA A 96 -18.20 -30.74 13.04
N ILE A 97 -17.92 -29.46 12.88
CA ILE A 97 -17.86 -28.48 13.97
C ILE A 97 -19.26 -28.10 14.53
N VAL A 98 -20.32 -28.30 13.77
CA VAL A 98 -21.67 -27.84 14.13
C VAL A 98 -22.14 -28.32 15.51
N PRO A 99 -21.99 -29.62 15.91
CA PRO A 99 -22.35 -30.05 17.24
C PRO A 99 -21.65 -29.31 18.37
N SER A 100 -20.37 -28.99 18.20
CA SER A 100 -19.56 -28.26 19.19
C SER A 100 -20.00 -26.79 19.31
N ILE A 101 -20.32 -26.14 18.17
CA ILE A 101 -20.93 -24.79 18.20
C ILE A 101 -22.24 -24.79 18.94
N LEU A 102 -23.13 -25.77 18.67
CA LEU A 102 -24.42 -25.89 19.37
C LEU A 102 -24.24 -26.14 20.88
N ALA A 103 -23.21 -26.91 21.28
CA ALA A 103 -22.87 -27.11 22.68
C ALA A 103 -22.41 -25.81 23.37
N ALA A 104 -21.56 -25.02 22.71
CA ALA A 104 -21.17 -23.71 23.20
C ALA A 104 -22.34 -22.74 23.32
N ASN A 105 -23.22 -22.69 22.29
CA ASN A 105 -24.45 -21.89 22.32
C ASN A 105 -25.38 -22.30 23.49
N ALA A 106 -25.53 -23.60 23.73
CA ALA A 106 -26.33 -24.11 24.86
C ALA A 106 -25.71 -23.74 26.22
N ALA A 107 -24.41 -23.60 26.31
CA ALA A 107 -23.70 -23.11 27.49
C ALA A 107 -23.74 -21.57 27.63
N GLY A 108 -24.31 -20.85 26.66
CA GLY A 108 -24.37 -19.38 26.63
C GLY A 108 -23.09 -18.73 26.20
N ILE A 109 -22.15 -19.46 25.60
CA ILE A 109 -20.87 -18.96 25.11
C ILE A 109 -21.03 -18.56 23.65
N PRO A 110 -20.83 -17.27 23.28
CA PRO A 110 -20.88 -16.80 21.90
C PRO A 110 -19.72 -17.37 21.09
N VAL A 111 -20.01 -17.75 19.84
CA VAL A 111 -19.05 -18.34 18.92
C VAL A 111 -18.84 -17.42 17.71
N PHE A 112 -17.60 -17.25 17.34
CA PHE A 112 -17.13 -16.53 16.16
C PHE A 112 -16.34 -17.51 15.28
N THR A 113 -16.56 -17.48 13.98
CA THR A 113 -15.72 -18.26 13.06
C THR A 113 -14.67 -17.35 12.42
N ILE A 114 -13.46 -17.88 12.28
CA ILE A 114 -12.33 -17.15 11.74
C ILE A 114 -11.70 -17.94 10.60
N ASP A 115 -11.39 -17.26 9.48
CA ASP A 115 -10.87 -17.80 8.24
C ASP A 115 -11.77 -18.86 7.57
N ARG A 116 -12.16 -19.92 8.29
CA ARG A 116 -13.06 -20.96 7.80
C ARG A 116 -14.42 -20.85 8.46
N GLY A 117 -15.48 -21.06 7.68
CA GLY A 117 -16.86 -21.01 8.16
C GLY A 117 -17.40 -22.37 8.59
N ALA A 118 -18.48 -22.36 9.37
CA ALA A 118 -19.25 -23.53 9.78
C ALA A 118 -20.55 -23.64 8.96
N ALA A 119 -21.07 -24.87 8.77
CA ALA A 119 -22.32 -25.11 8.05
C ALA A 119 -23.59 -24.87 8.91
N GLY A 120 -23.42 -24.60 10.22
CA GLY A 120 -24.55 -24.38 11.12
C GLY A 120 -24.12 -24.01 12.53
N GLY A 121 -25.11 -23.90 13.44
CA GLY A 121 -24.94 -23.34 14.77
C GLY A 121 -25.17 -21.82 14.76
N GLU A 122 -25.25 -21.23 15.97
CA GLU A 122 -25.34 -19.76 16.10
C GLU A 122 -23.92 -19.17 16.13
N VAL A 123 -23.52 -18.55 15.02
CA VAL A 123 -22.25 -17.82 14.87
C VAL A 123 -22.56 -16.33 14.90
N VAL A 124 -21.92 -15.61 15.83
CA VAL A 124 -22.12 -14.16 16.02
C VAL A 124 -21.55 -13.37 14.85
N SER A 125 -20.32 -13.71 14.44
CA SER A 125 -19.64 -13.08 13.32
C SER A 125 -18.69 -14.07 12.64
N HIS A 126 -18.56 -13.95 11.32
CA HIS A 126 -17.57 -14.66 10.52
C HIS A 126 -16.53 -13.67 9.99
N ILE A 127 -15.26 -13.85 10.35
CA ILE A 127 -14.14 -13.00 9.96
C ILE A 127 -13.26 -13.77 8.97
N ALA A 128 -13.33 -13.44 7.69
CA ALA A 128 -12.62 -14.20 6.66
C ALA A 128 -12.40 -13.42 5.37
N SER A 129 -11.46 -13.90 4.55
CA SER A 129 -11.34 -13.45 3.17
C SER A 129 -12.48 -14.01 2.31
N ASP A 130 -12.84 -13.28 1.25
CA ASP A 130 -13.73 -13.78 0.21
C ASP A 130 -12.98 -14.81 -0.65
N ASN A 131 -13.09 -16.09 -0.27
CA ASN A 131 -12.40 -17.19 -0.94
C ASN A 131 -12.88 -17.41 -2.39
N VAL A 132 -14.13 -17.06 -2.73
CA VAL A 132 -14.62 -17.11 -4.12
C VAL A 132 -13.95 -16.03 -4.95
N ALA A 133 -13.87 -14.80 -4.43
CA ALA A 133 -13.14 -13.72 -5.09
C ALA A 133 -11.64 -14.06 -5.25
N GLY A 134 -11.03 -14.69 -4.24
CA GLY A 134 -9.64 -15.13 -4.28
C GLY A 134 -9.37 -16.19 -5.36
N GLY A 135 -10.22 -17.21 -5.45
CA GLY A 135 -10.15 -18.21 -6.53
C GLY A 135 -10.33 -17.58 -7.93
N THR A 136 -11.27 -16.62 -8.04
CA THR A 136 -11.45 -15.83 -9.28
C THR A 136 -10.20 -15.03 -9.63
N MET A 137 -9.54 -14.43 -8.63
CA MET A 137 -8.28 -13.67 -8.82
C MET A 137 -7.16 -14.58 -9.33
N ALA A 138 -6.98 -15.76 -8.75
CA ALA A 138 -6.01 -16.75 -9.20
C ALA A 138 -6.30 -17.20 -10.65
N GLY A 139 -7.55 -17.51 -10.98
CA GLY A 139 -7.98 -17.89 -12.32
C GLY A 139 -7.75 -16.79 -13.35
N ARG A 140 -8.07 -15.56 -13.02
CA ARG A 140 -7.84 -14.37 -13.87
C ARG A 140 -6.34 -14.18 -14.15
N PHE A 141 -5.53 -14.27 -13.11
CA PHE A 141 -4.09 -14.12 -13.26
C PHE A 141 -3.49 -15.21 -14.12
N LEU A 142 -3.82 -16.49 -13.87
CA LEU A 142 -3.32 -17.62 -14.63
C LEU A 142 -3.78 -17.55 -16.09
N CYS A 143 -5.02 -17.14 -16.36
CA CYS A 143 -5.55 -16.90 -17.69
C CYS A 143 -4.74 -15.85 -18.46
N LYS A 144 -4.49 -14.70 -17.83
CA LYS A 144 -3.67 -13.62 -18.42
C LYS A 144 -2.25 -14.12 -18.70
N LEU A 145 -1.65 -14.83 -17.76
CA LEU A 145 -0.26 -15.31 -17.84
C LEU A 145 -0.06 -16.34 -18.98
N LEU A 146 -1.08 -17.18 -19.25
CA LEU A 146 -1.07 -18.19 -20.30
C LEU A 146 -1.68 -17.70 -21.63
N GLY A 147 -2.03 -16.41 -21.73
CA GLY A 147 -2.62 -15.86 -22.96
C GLY A 147 -4.00 -16.43 -23.31
N GLY A 148 -4.74 -16.91 -22.32
CA GLY A 148 -6.10 -17.42 -22.46
C GLY A 148 -6.23 -18.84 -22.98
N GLN A 149 -5.13 -19.61 -23.11
CA GLN A 149 -5.14 -20.99 -23.60
C GLN A 149 -4.10 -21.84 -22.86
N GLY A 150 -4.40 -23.12 -22.61
CA GLY A 150 -3.46 -24.06 -22.01
C GLY A 150 -4.12 -25.11 -21.15
N LYS A 151 -3.31 -26.06 -20.67
CA LYS A 151 -3.69 -27.16 -19.77
C LYS A 151 -3.26 -26.82 -18.35
N VAL A 152 -4.22 -26.81 -17.45
CA VAL A 152 -3.96 -26.43 -16.07
C VAL A 152 -4.33 -27.54 -15.09
N VAL A 153 -3.66 -27.55 -13.95
CA VAL A 153 -3.91 -28.46 -12.83
C VAL A 153 -4.45 -27.66 -11.65
N GLU A 154 -5.41 -28.20 -10.93
CA GLU A 154 -5.93 -27.66 -9.68
C GLU A 154 -5.58 -28.63 -8.53
N LEU A 155 -4.82 -28.13 -7.54
CA LEU A 155 -4.55 -28.83 -6.29
C LEU A 155 -5.51 -28.31 -5.22
N GLU A 156 -6.43 -29.15 -4.79
CA GLU A 156 -7.48 -28.79 -3.85
C GLU A 156 -7.03 -28.96 -2.40
N GLY A 157 -7.58 -28.11 -1.51
CA GLY A 157 -7.37 -28.23 -0.08
C GLY A 157 -8.20 -29.37 0.55
N ILE A 158 -8.29 -29.36 1.88
CA ILE A 158 -9.04 -30.36 2.65
C ILE A 158 -10.52 -30.32 2.24
N ALA A 159 -11.02 -31.44 1.78
CA ALA A 159 -12.45 -31.60 1.47
C ALA A 159 -13.27 -31.37 2.74
N GLY A 160 -14.39 -30.62 2.62
CA GLY A 160 -15.23 -30.25 3.77
C GLY A 160 -14.95 -28.85 4.35
N THR A 161 -13.78 -28.25 4.05
CA THR A 161 -13.52 -26.87 4.46
C THR A 161 -14.22 -25.88 3.52
N SER A 162 -14.72 -24.77 4.08
CA SER A 162 -15.29 -23.67 3.28
C SER A 162 -14.23 -23.08 2.33
N ALA A 163 -12.99 -22.92 2.81
CA ALA A 163 -11.89 -22.36 2.03
C ALA A 163 -11.59 -23.17 0.75
N ALA A 164 -11.46 -24.50 0.85
CA ALA A 164 -11.22 -25.34 -0.33
C ALA A 164 -12.36 -25.26 -1.35
N ARG A 165 -13.59 -25.40 -0.86
CA ARG A 165 -14.80 -25.31 -1.70
C ARG A 165 -14.90 -23.99 -2.44
N ASP A 166 -14.72 -22.87 -1.74
CA ASP A 166 -15.00 -21.54 -2.25
C ASP A 166 -13.87 -21.05 -3.17
N ARG A 167 -12.57 -21.38 -2.88
CA ARG A 167 -11.44 -21.13 -3.80
C ARG A 167 -11.62 -21.88 -5.11
N GLY A 168 -11.96 -23.17 -5.06
CA GLY A 168 -12.25 -23.96 -6.26
C GLY A 168 -13.47 -23.45 -7.03
N ALA A 169 -14.54 -23.06 -6.35
CA ALA A 169 -15.73 -22.49 -6.99
C ALA A 169 -15.40 -21.21 -7.77
N GLY A 170 -14.66 -20.27 -7.18
CA GLY A 170 -14.25 -19.03 -7.83
C GLY A 170 -13.31 -19.25 -9.02
N PHE A 171 -12.31 -20.12 -8.87
CA PHE A 171 -11.38 -20.47 -9.94
C PHE A 171 -12.09 -21.07 -11.16
N ASN A 172 -12.88 -22.11 -10.92
CA ASN A 172 -13.57 -22.84 -12.00
C ASN A 172 -14.67 -22.00 -12.67
N ALA A 173 -15.41 -21.17 -11.91
CA ALA A 173 -16.39 -20.23 -12.47
C ALA A 173 -15.71 -19.26 -13.43
N TYR A 174 -14.58 -18.64 -13.01
CA TYR A 174 -13.84 -17.73 -13.88
C TYR A 174 -13.34 -18.42 -15.16
N LEU A 175 -12.75 -19.62 -15.05
CA LEU A 175 -12.26 -20.34 -16.23
C LEU A 175 -13.40 -20.63 -17.20
N SER A 176 -14.53 -21.13 -16.71
CA SER A 176 -15.67 -21.48 -17.57
C SER A 176 -16.34 -20.29 -18.25
N GLU A 177 -16.42 -19.16 -17.55
CA GLU A 177 -17.16 -17.98 -18.03
C GLU A 177 -16.28 -17.02 -18.85
N SER A 178 -15.04 -16.82 -18.41
CA SER A 178 -14.17 -15.75 -18.90
C SER A 178 -12.89 -16.24 -19.58
N CYS A 179 -12.51 -17.50 -19.37
CA CYS A 179 -11.27 -18.07 -19.93
C CYS A 179 -11.46 -19.52 -20.41
N PRO A 180 -12.41 -19.80 -21.31
CA PRO A 180 -12.76 -21.17 -21.71
C PRO A 180 -11.65 -21.89 -22.52
N GLY A 181 -10.55 -21.23 -22.85
CA GLY A 181 -9.39 -21.83 -23.49
C GLY A 181 -8.42 -22.50 -22.52
N LEU A 182 -8.60 -22.30 -21.20
CA LEU A 182 -7.86 -23.06 -20.18
C LEU A 182 -8.64 -24.32 -19.82
N GLU A 183 -8.02 -25.48 -20.05
CA GLU A 183 -8.57 -26.80 -19.72
C GLU A 183 -7.99 -27.32 -18.40
N VAL A 184 -8.84 -27.63 -17.42
CA VAL A 184 -8.40 -28.30 -16.18
C VAL A 184 -8.24 -29.79 -16.47
N VAL A 185 -7.00 -30.24 -16.72
CA VAL A 185 -6.67 -31.62 -17.08
C VAL A 185 -6.57 -32.55 -15.88
N ALA A 186 -6.27 -32.02 -14.70
CA ALA A 186 -6.27 -32.77 -13.46
C ALA A 186 -6.72 -31.92 -12.29
N ARG A 187 -7.49 -32.55 -11.39
CA ARG A 187 -7.92 -31.97 -10.11
C ARG A 187 -7.77 -33.02 -9.03
N GLN A 188 -6.93 -32.74 -8.03
CA GLN A 188 -6.70 -33.67 -6.93
C GLN A 188 -6.49 -32.91 -5.62
N THR A 189 -7.00 -33.50 -4.52
CA THR A 189 -6.77 -32.93 -3.19
C THR A 189 -5.35 -33.27 -2.71
N ALA A 190 -4.72 -32.27 -2.06
CA ALA A 190 -3.44 -32.38 -1.38
C ALA A 190 -3.49 -31.75 0.02
N ASN A 191 -4.71 -31.62 0.59
CA ASN A 191 -5.04 -31.37 1.98
C ASN A 191 -4.31 -30.18 2.64
N PHE A 192 -4.04 -29.12 1.87
CA PHE A 192 -3.27 -27.94 2.32
C PHE A 192 -1.86 -28.25 2.84
N ASN A 193 -1.29 -29.41 2.45
CA ASN A 193 -0.04 -29.95 2.97
C ASN A 193 1.05 -30.00 1.88
N ARG A 194 2.28 -29.52 2.21
CA ARG A 194 3.42 -29.45 1.28
C ARG A 194 3.85 -30.83 0.77
N ALA A 195 4.00 -31.81 1.67
CA ALA A 195 4.43 -33.15 1.29
C ALA A 195 3.39 -33.88 0.41
N GLU A 196 2.11 -33.63 0.67
CA GLU A 196 1.03 -34.14 -0.18
C GLU A 196 0.99 -33.41 -1.52
N GLY A 197 1.19 -32.07 -1.54
CA GLY A 197 1.34 -31.29 -2.76
C GLY A 197 2.45 -31.84 -3.66
N LEU A 198 3.61 -32.16 -3.07
CA LEU A 198 4.72 -32.79 -3.78
C LEU A 198 4.31 -34.16 -4.35
N SER A 199 3.84 -35.09 -3.52
CA SER A 199 3.56 -36.46 -3.94
C SER A 199 2.39 -36.58 -4.93
N VAL A 200 1.35 -35.78 -4.75
CA VAL A 200 0.21 -35.69 -5.67
C VAL A 200 0.66 -35.13 -7.01
N PHE A 201 1.45 -34.05 -6.99
CA PHE A 201 1.92 -33.46 -8.26
C PHE A 201 2.93 -34.33 -9.00
N GLU A 202 3.78 -35.10 -8.30
CA GLU A 202 4.64 -36.13 -8.94
C GLU A 202 3.80 -37.14 -9.75
N ASN A 203 2.68 -37.60 -9.20
CA ASN A 203 1.78 -38.51 -9.89
C ASN A 203 1.10 -37.83 -11.09
N ILE A 204 0.68 -36.59 -10.96
CA ILE A 204 0.07 -35.82 -12.06
C ILE A 204 1.08 -35.60 -13.18
N LEU A 205 2.34 -35.25 -12.88
CA LEU A 205 3.41 -35.07 -13.87
C LEU A 205 3.70 -36.36 -14.69
N GLN A 206 3.46 -37.53 -14.11
CA GLN A 206 3.60 -38.82 -14.82
C GLN A 206 2.39 -39.11 -15.72
N ALA A 207 1.19 -38.68 -15.31
CA ALA A 207 -0.05 -38.93 -16.06
C ALA A 207 -0.26 -37.90 -17.18
N GLU A 208 0.11 -36.65 -16.94
CA GLU A 208 -0.14 -35.51 -17.82
C GLU A 208 1.19 -34.99 -18.42
N PRO A 209 1.49 -35.29 -19.67
CA PRO A 209 2.74 -34.88 -20.31
C PRO A 209 2.78 -33.37 -20.61
N GLU A 210 1.62 -32.74 -20.74
CA GLU A 210 1.47 -31.30 -21.06
C GLU A 210 0.72 -30.61 -19.94
N ILE A 211 1.42 -29.76 -19.21
CA ILE A 211 0.87 -28.89 -18.16
C ILE A 211 1.49 -27.51 -18.34
N ASP A 212 0.66 -26.49 -18.55
CA ASP A 212 1.09 -25.10 -18.75
C ASP A 212 1.00 -24.31 -17.44
N GLY A 213 0.07 -24.67 -16.55
CA GLY A 213 -0.10 -23.98 -15.29
C GLY A 213 -0.68 -24.84 -14.15
N VAL A 214 -0.47 -24.39 -12.93
CA VAL A 214 -0.99 -25.02 -11.72
C VAL A 214 -1.57 -23.93 -10.82
N PHE A 215 -2.78 -24.12 -10.34
CA PHE A 215 -3.33 -23.40 -9.19
C PHE A 215 -3.44 -24.36 -8.02
N ALA A 216 -2.90 -23.97 -6.87
CA ALA A 216 -3.13 -24.66 -5.62
C ALA A 216 -3.90 -23.79 -4.65
N HIS A 217 -4.83 -24.40 -3.92
CA HIS A 217 -5.68 -23.69 -2.96
C HIS A 217 -4.90 -23.12 -1.76
N ASN A 218 -3.59 -23.48 -1.60
CA ASN A 218 -2.69 -22.79 -0.68
C ASN A 218 -1.23 -22.89 -1.09
N ASP A 219 -0.40 -22.11 -0.41
CA ASP A 219 1.03 -22.01 -0.71
C ASP A 219 1.82 -23.25 -0.32
N GLU A 220 1.45 -23.93 0.75
CA GLU A 220 2.12 -25.18 1.12
C GLU A 220 2.04 -26.20 -0.01
N MET A 221 0.84 -26.39 -0.61
CA MET A 221 0.68 -27.33 -1.74
C MET A 221 1.42 -26.88 -2.99
N ILE A 222 1.38 -25.56 -3.33
CA ILE A 222 2.06 -25.10 -4.56
C ILE A 222 3.57 -25.19 -4.44
N LEU A 223 4.14 -24.94 -3.26
CA LEU A 223 5.58 -25.11 -3.03
C LEU A 223 6.00 -26.57 -3.17
N GLY A 224 5.20 -27.51 -2.67
CA GLY A 224 5.41 -28.94 -2.91
C GLY A 224 5.33 -29.30 -4.40
N ALA A 225 4.38 -28.74 -5.14
CA ALA A 225 4.26 -28.95 -6.59
C ALA A 225 5.48 -28.39 -7.35
N ILE A 226 6.02 -27.23 -6.94
CA ILE A 226 7.23 -26.65 -7.52
C ILE A 226 8.44 -27.57 -7.27
N GLU A 227 8.56 -28.16 -6.07
CA GLU A 227 9.60 -29.14 -5.75
C GLU A 227 9.51 -30.36 -6.68
N ALA A 228 8.31 -30.94 -6.86
CA ALA A 228 8.07 -32.07 -7.76
C ALA A 228 8.42 -31.75 -9.23
N ALA A 229 7.97 -30.57 -9.71
CA ALA A 229 8.28 -30.13 -11.07
C ALA A 229 9.77 -29.88 -11.28
N THR A 230 10.46 -29.34 -10.27
CA THR A 230 11.91 -29.10 -10.29
C THR A 230 12.67 -30.44 -10.37
N ALA A 231 12.28 -31.43 -9.57
CA ALA A 231 12.87 -32.75 -9.59
C ALA A 231 12.65 -33.46 -10.94
N ALA A 232 11.49 -33.19 -11.58
CA ALA A 232 11.17 -33.72 -12.91
C ALA A 232 11.82 -32.92 -14.08
N GLY A 233 12.50 -31.81 -13.80
CA GLY A 233 13.08 -30.90 -14.81
C GLY A 233 12.05 -30.12 -15.63
N ARG A 234 10.82 -29.95 -15.13
CA ARG A 234 9.69 -29.31 -15.84
C ARG A 234 9.27 -27.95 -15.24
N ALA A 235 9.90 -27.51 -14.17
CA ALA A 235 9.48 -26.30 -13.46
C ALA A 235 9.52 -25.03 -14.34
N ALA A 236 10.44 -24.94 -15.31
CA ALA A 236 10.57 -23.78 -16.19
C ALA A 236 9.41 -23.62 -17.19
N ASP A 237 8.75 -24.73 -17.53
CA ASP A 237 7.68 -24.76 -18.53
C ASP A 237 6.29 -24.53 -17.92
N ILE A 238 6.17 -24.60 -16.59
CA ILE A 238 4.91 -24.55 -15.86
C ILE A 238 4.78 -23.23 -15.08
N LYS A 239 3.62 -22.61 -15.13
CA LYS A 239 3.31 -21.40 -14.34
C LYS A 239 2.55 -21.80 -13.07
N PHE A 240 3.07 -21.41 -11.92
CA PHE A 240 2.53 -21.76 -10.61
C PHE A 240 1.84 -20.56 -9.97
N VAL A 241 0.64 -20.78 -9.41
CA VAL A 241 -0.13 -19.79 -8.65
C VAL A 241 -0.55 -20.41 -7.32
N GLY A 242 -0.23 -19.75 -6.22
CA GLY A 242 -0.56 -20.14 -4.86
C GLY A 242 -1.66 -19.30 -4.23
N PHE A 243 -1.84 -19.49 -2.92
CA PHE A 243 -2.79 -18.76 -2.09
C PHE A 243 -2.27 -18.73 -0.66
N ASP A 244 -2.37 -17.62 0.04
CA ASP A 244 -2.04 -17.27 1.43
C ASP A 244 -0.91 -16.22 1.54
N ALA A 245 0.07 -16.21 0.62
CA ALA A 245 1.29 -15.40 0.63
C ALA A 245 2.12 -15.60 1.92
N ILE A 246 2.36 -16.87 2.30
CA ILE A 246 3.32 -17.18 3.37
C ILE A 246 4.75 -16.77 2.95
N ASP A 247 5.64 -16.55 3.91
CA ASP A 247 6.99 -16.05 3.66
C ASP A 247 7.76 -16.85 2.59
N ASP A 248 7.67 -18.20 2.63
CA ASP A 248 8.32 -19.07 1.63
C ASP A 248 7.76 -18.85 0.22
N ALA A 249 6.44 -18.60 0.09
CA ALA A 249 5.81 -18.35 -1.20
C ALA A 249 6.17 -16.96 -1.74
N VAL A 250 6.22 -15.94 -0.87
CA VAL A 250 6.71 -14.61 -1.25
C VAL A 250 8.16 -14.69 -1.71
N ALA A 251 9.02 -15.44 -1.01
CA ALA A 251 10.40 -15.69 -1.45
C ALA A 251 10.47 -16.42 -2.80
N ALA A 252 9.56 -17.37 -3.07
CA ALA A 252 9.46 -18.05 -4.36
C ALA A 252 9.00 -17.12 -5.49
N VAL A 253 8.10 -16.15 -5.19
CA VAL A 253 7.72 -15.08 -6.15
C VAL A 253 8.92 -14.18 -6.45
N GLN A 254 9.67 -13.75 -5.42
CA GLN A 254 10.89 -12.97 -5.59
C GLN A 254 11.93 -13.68 -6.44
N ALA A 255 12.11 -14.99 -6.22
CA ALA A 255 13.02 -15.83 -7.00
C ALA A 255 12.50 -16.13 -8.42
N GLY A 256 11.21 -15.88 -8.72
CA GLY A 256 10.57 -16.15 -10.01
C GLY A 256 10.22 -17.63 -10.24
N THR A 257 10.24 -18.46 -9.20
CA THR A 257 9.82 -19.88 -9.26
C THR A 257 8.32 -20.05 -9.05
N LEU A 258 7.67 -19.11 -8.37
CA LEU A 258 6.23 -18.96 -8.25
C LEU A 258 5.82 -17.69 -8.99
N ALA A 259 4.81 -17.76 -9.86
CA ALA A 259 4.39 -16.61 -10.65
C ALA A 259 3.61 -15.60 -9.81
N ALA A 260 2.73 -16.09 -8.93
CA ALA A 260 1.98 -15.26 -7.99
C ALA A 260 1.39 -16.11 -6.86
N THR A 261 1.00 -15.45 -5.77
CA THR A 261 0.15 -16.00 -4.71
C THR A 261 -0.92 -14.99 -4.32
N VAL A 262 -2.13 -15.45 -4.02
CA VAL A 262 -3.22 -14.60 -3.51
C VAL A 262 -3.02 -14.42 -2.01
N ALA A 263 -2.63 -13.21 -1.61
CA ALA A 263 -2.35 -12.90 -0.21
C ALA A 263 -3.62 -12.74 0.59
N GLN A 264 -3.67 -13.42 1.72
CA GLN A 264 -4.58 -13.18 2.83
C GLN A 264 -3.89 -12.32 3.90
N GLN A 265 -4.65 -11.92 4.92
CA GLN A 265 -4.12 -11.14 6.04
C GLN A 265 -4.41 -11.87 7.37
N PRO A 266 -3.74 -13.01 7.65
CA PRO A 266 -4.04 -13.83 8.82
C PRO A 266 -3.86 -13.10 10.16
N ALA A 267 -2.83 -12.27 10.30
CA ALA A 267 -2.65 -11.47 11.51
C ALA A 267 -3.82 -10.51 11.75
N LEU A 268 -4.32 -9.85 10.68
CA LEU A 268 -5.49 -8.98 10.76
C LEU A 268 -6.77 -9.76 11.08
N MET A 269 -6.93 -10.98 10.53
CA MET A 269 -8.05 -11.85 10.90
C MET A 269 -8.04 -12.15 12.39
N GLY A 270 -6.88 -12.50 12.95
CA GLY A 270 -6.71 -12.74 14.37
C GLY A 270 -7.03 -11.51 15.23
N ASP A 271 -6.49 -10.35 14.86
CA ASP A 271 -6.76 -9.06 15.54
C ASP A 271 -8.25 -8.71 15.52
N LEU A 272 -8.88 -8.74 14.34
CA LEU A 272 -10.31 -8.46 14.18
C LEU A 272 -11.19 -9.46 14.94
N GLY A 273 -10.82 -10.73 14.94
CA GLY A 273 -11.55 -11.77 15.69
C GLY A 273 -11.63 -11.45 17.17
N VAL A 274 -10.49 -11.18 17.80
CA VAL A 274 -10.42 -10.83 19.22
C VAL A 274 -11.16 -9.52 19.52
N ARG A 275 -10.93 -8.47 18.73
CA ARG A 275 -11.62 -7.18 18.93
C ARG A 275 -13.13 -7.30 18.77
N THR A 276 -13.60 -8.06 17.79
CA THR A 276 -15.04 -8.29 17.55
C THR A 276 -15.67 -9.07 18.71
N ALA A 277 -14.98 -10.10 19.22
CA ALA A 277 -15.47 -10.84 20.39
C ALA A 277 -15.58 -9.95 21.63
N VAL A 278 -14.56 -9.13 21.92
CA VAL A 278 -14.57 -8.19 23.04
C VAL A 278 -15.65 -7.12 22.88
N ALA A 279 -15.82 -6.54 21.70
CA ALA A 279 -16.88 -5.57 21.42
C ALA A 279 -18.27 -6.18 21.68
N TYR A 280 -18.50 -7.41 21.22
CA TYR A 280 -19.76 -8.13 21.48
C TYR A 280 -19.99 -8.38 22.99
N LEU A 281 -18.97 -8.84 23.70
CA LEU A 281 -19.04 -9.07 25.15
C LEU A 281 -19.30 -7.77 25.94
N ASN A 282 -18.88 -6.63 25.42
CA ASN A 282 -19.19 -5.31 25.96
C ASN A 282 -20.60 -4.82 25.62
N GLY A 283 -21.39 -5.62 24.87
CA GLY A 283 -22.76 -5.29 24.48
C GLY A 283 -22.88 -4.42 23.23
N GLU A 284 -21.80 -4.31 22.44
CA GLU A 284 -21.81 -3.62 21.17
C GLU A 284 -22.44 -4.50 20.08
N THR A 285 -23.06 -3.88 19.08
CA THR A 285 -23.52 -4.59 17.88
C THR A 285 -22.34 -4.82 16.95
N VAL A 286 -22.15 -6.07 16.53
CA VAL A 286 -21.09 -6.44 15.59
C VAL A 286 -21.69 -6.93 14.27
N GLU A 287 -20.94 -6.78 13.17
CA GLU A 287 -21.36 -7.27 11.86
C GLU A 287 -21.31 -8.79 11.81
N ALA A 288 -22.31 -9.41 11.16
CA ALA A 288 -22.36 -10.86 11.00
C ALA A 288 -21.27 -11.43 10.10
N TYR A 289 -20.71 -10.61 9.22
CA TYR A 289 -19.57 -10.94 8.37
C TYR A 289 -18.61 -9.75 8.28
N ILE A 290 -17.34 -10.00 8.56
CA ILE A 290 -16.25 -9.01 8.46
C ILE A 290 -15.30 -9.48 7.36
N PRO A 291 -15.35 -8.87 6.17
CA PRO A 291 -14.47 -9.23 5.07
C PRO A 291 -13.05 -8.76 5.32
N VAL A 292 -12.09 -9.64 5.08
CA VAL A 292 -10.65 -9.32 5.09
C VAL A 292 -10.16 -9.30 3.64
N ALA A 293 -9.57 -8.17 3.24
CA ALA A 293 -9.17 -7.93 1.86
C ALA A 293 -8.11 -8.93 1.38
N LEU A 294 -8.22 -9.28 0.09
CA LEU A 294 -7.27 -10.09 -0.64
C LEU A 294 -6.46 -9.20 -1.60
N ARG A 295 -5.23 -9.60 -1.87
CA ARG A 295 -4.40 -8.99 -2.92
C ARG A 295 -3.56 -10.04 -3.63
N LEU A 296 -3.19 -9.76 -4.88
CA LEU A 296 -2.25 -10.62 -5.60
C LEU A 296 -0.81 -10.15 -5.33
N VAL A 297 0.04 -11.07 -4.90
CA VAL A 297 1.49 -10.88 -4.78
C VAL A 297 2.13 -11.50 -6.00
N GLN A 298 2.76 -10.66 -6.82
CA GLN A 298 3.44 -11.03 -8.06
C GLN A 298 4.70 -10.18 -8.23
N LYS A 299 5.61 -10.58 -9.13
CA LYS A 299 6.74 -9.73 -9.48
C LYS A 299 6.25 -8.59 -10.36
N LEU A 300 6.61 -7.36 -10.02
CA LEU A 300 6.19 -6.14 -10.72
C LEU A 300 7.40 -5.34 -11.15
N THR A 301 7.29 -4.71 -12.31
CA THR A 301 8.23 -3.68 -12.77
C THR A 301 7.50 -2.34 -12.82
N LEU A 302 7.90 -1.38 -12.01
CA LEU A 302 7.33 -0.04 -11.98
C LEU A 302 8.30 0.96 -12.62
N GLY A 303 7.79 1.77 -13.54
CA GLY A 303 8.51 2.93 -14.07
C GLY A 303 8.34 4.12 -13.13
N LEU A 304 9.42 4.84 -12.81
CA LEU A 304 9.41 6.11 -12.09
C LEU A 304 10.05 7.20 -12.97
N SER A 305 9.23 8.03 -13.59
CA SER A 305 9.67 9.18 -14.37
C SER A 305 9.69 10.42 -13.50
N LEU A 306 10.88 10.97 -13.25
CA LEU A 306 11.09 12.18 -12.48
C LEU A 306 11.43 13.36 -13.38
N SER A 307 10.92 14.55 -13.02
CA SER A 307 11.19 15.77 -13.78
C SER A 307 12.68 16.08 -13.82
N THR A 308 13.39 15.92 -12.70
CA THR A 308 14.84 16.09 -12.63
C THR A 308 15.45 15.40 -11.40
N LEU A 309 16.68 14.93 -11.50
CA LEU A 309 17.50 14.49 -10.36
C LEU A 309 18.54 15.52 -9.93
N ASN A 310 18.53 16.72 -10.51
CA ASN A 310 19.41 17.82 -10.09
C ASN A 310 18.90 18.53 -8.82
N ASN A 311 17.63 18.35 -8.46
CA ASN A 311 17.06 18.89 -7.22
C ASN A 311 17.07 17.81 -6.13
N PRO A 312 17.64 18.08 -4.94
CA PRO A 312 17.70 17.13 -3.81
C PRO A 312 16.32 16.60 -3.37
N PHE A 313 15.24 17.37 -3.55
CA PHE A 313 13.87 16.94 -3.28
C PHE A 313 13.51 15.65 -4.04
N PHE A 314 13.79 15.60 -5.35
CA PHE A 314 13.47 14.43 -6.17
C PHE A 314 14.42 13.26 -5.95
N VAL A 315 15.65 13.52 -5.51
CA VAL A 315 16.57 12.47 -5.05
C VAL A 315 16.00 11.78 -3.81
N THR A 316 15.50 12.55 -2.84
CA THR A 316 14.84 12.01 -1.63
C THR A 316 13.55 11.25 -1.97
N LEU A 317 12.76 11.74 -2.93
CA LEU A 317 11.56 11.06 -3.41
C LEU A 317 11.90 9.70 -4.05
N ARG A 318 12.90 9.67 -4.95
CA ARG A 318 13.43 8.45 -5.57
C ARG A 318 13.88 7.45 -4.50
N ASP A 319 14.64 7.91 -3.52
CA ASP A 319 15.20 7.04 -2.48
C ASP A 319 14.08 6.43 -1.60
N GLY A 320 13.02 7.19 -1.32
CA GLY A 320 11.82 6.69 -0.65
C GLY A 320 11.08 5.63 -1.49
N ALA A 321 10.93 5.87 -2.79
CA ALA A 321 10.33 4.91 -3.73
C ALA A 321 11.17 3.62 -3.82
N GLN A 322 12.51 3.74 -3.90
CA GLN A 322 13.41 2.59 -3.93
C GLN A 322 13.35 1.78 -2.63
N ALA A 323 13.35 2.47 -1.49
CA ALA A 323 13.24 1.80 -0.18
C ALA A 323 11.93 1.02 -0.05
N ALA A 324 10.81 1.54 -0.58
CA ALA A 324 9.54 0.82 -0.60
C ALA A 324 9.59 -0.40 -1.54
N ALA A 325 10.18 -0.27 -2.74
CA ALA A 325 10.36 -1.37 -3.67
C ALA A 325 11.22 -2.49 -3.05
N ASP A 326 12.34 -2.12 -2.41
CA ASP A 326 13.23 -3.05 -1.71
C ASP A 326 12.52 -3.76 -0.53
N ALA A 327 11.69 -3.01 0.22
CA ALA A 327 10.92 -3.58 1.33
C ALA A 327 9.86 -4.58 0.88
N LEU A 328 9.21 -4.34 -0.27
CA LEU A 328 8.28 -5.29 -0.89
C LEU A 328 9.02 -6.52 -1.46
N GLY A 329 10.25 -6.33 -1.95
CA GLY A 329 11.09 -7.39 -2.52
C GLY A 329 10.55 -8.01 -3.81
N THR A 330 9.32 -7.71 -4.21
CA THR A 330 8.66 -8.18 -5.43
C THR A 330 8.51 -7.08 -6.49
N VAL A 331 9.00 -5.89 -6.21
CA VAL A 331 8.94 -4.72 -7.10
C VAL A 331 10.33 -4.37 -7.58
N GLU A 332 10.50 -4.30 -8.90
CA GLU A 332 11.66 -3.70 -9.57
C GLU A 332 11.31 -2.28 -10.00
N LEU A 333 12.14 -1.30 -9.64
CA LEU A 333 11.91 0.10 -9.96
C LEU A 333 12.86 0.56 -11.07
N VAL A 334 12.29 0.99 -12.21
CA VAL A 334 13.02 1.58 -13.33
C VAL A 334 12.89 3.09 -13.25
N VAL A 335 13.98 3.78 -12.85
CA VAL A 335 13.99 5.24 -12.68
C VAL A 335 14.55 5.93 -13.92
N VAL A 336 13.84 6.94 -14.41
CA VAL A 336 14.27 7.79 -15.53
C VAL A 336 14.24 9.26 -15.13
N ASP A 337 15.22 10.03 -15.61
CA ASP A 337 15.41 11.46 -15.35
C ASP A 337 15.07 12.26 -16.62
N SER A 338 14.10 13.16 -16.52
CA SER A 338 13.66 13.99 -17.66
C SER A 338 14.43 15.31 -17.79
N GLN A 339 15.31 15.64 -16.84
CA GLN A 339 16.21 16.81 -16.86
C GLN A 339 15.44 18.14 -17.05
N ASP A 340 14.24 18.23 -16.50
CA ASP A 340 13.28 19.34 -16.66
C ASP A 340 12.92 19.66 -18.13
N ASP A 341 13.09 18.69 -19.05
CA ASP A 341 12.76 18.82 -20.46
C ASP A 341 11.56 17.95 -20.86
N PRO A 342 10.41 18.55 -21.27
CA PRO A 342 9.22 17.80 -21.68
C PRO A 342 9.45 16.84 -22.85
N ALA A 343 10.43 17.13 -23.75
CA ALA A 343 10.71 16.23 -24.87
C ALA A 343 11.48 14.99 -24.40
N THR A 344 12.41 15.15 -23.46
CA THR A 344 13.10 14.04 -22.80
C THR A 344 12.11 13.20 -21.97
N GLU A 345 11.18 13.87 -21.27
CA GLU A 345 10.11 13.17 -20.53
C GLU A 345 9.25 12.31 -21.44
N ALA A 346 8.82 12.85 -22.59
CA ALA A 346 8.03 12.10 -23.57
C ALA A 346 8.77 10.85 -24.07
N ALA A 347 10.08 10.98 -24.38
CA ALA A 347 10.91 9.85 -24.79
C ALA A 347 11.07 8.81 -23.66
N ASN A 348 11.29 9.24 -22.43
CA ASN A 348 11.35 8.38 -21.27
C ASN A 348 10.05 7.60 -21.06
N MET A 349 8.90 8.25 -21.22
CA MET A 349 7.58 7.59 -21.11
C MET A 349 7.38 6.56 -22.23
N GLU A 350 7.78 6.88 -23.49
CA GLU A 350 7.75 5.91 -24.59
C GLU A 350 8.61 4.68 -24.32
N ASP A 351 9.81 4.89 -23.76
CA ASP A 351 10.72 3.81 -23.39
C ASP A 351 10.14 2.91 -22.27
N LEU A 352 9.54 3.48 -21.23
CA LEU A 352 8.87 2.72 -20.17
C LEU A 352 7.69 1.90 -20.73
N ILE A 353 6.89 2.49 -21.61
CA ILE A 353 5.80 1.79 -22.30
C ILE A 353 6.33 0.63 -23.16
N ALA A 354 7.41 0.87 -23.91
CA ALA A 354 8.03 -0.15 -24.78
C ALA A 354 8.65 -1.30 -23.96
N GLN A 355 9.17 -1.03 -22.77
CA GLN A 355 9.65 -2.05 -21.83
C GLN A 355 8.51 -2.88 -21.24
N GLY A 356 7.26 -2.40 -21.33
CA GLY A 356 6.09 -3.11 -20.80
C GLY A 356 6.07 -3.12 -19.28
N VAL A 357 6.40 -2.01 -18.63
CA VAL A 357 6.31 -1.89 -17.17
C VAL A 357 4.86 -2.07 -16.72
N ASP A 358 4.64 -2.61 -15.51
CA ASP A 358 3.30 -2.90 -15.01
C ASP A 358 2.52 -1.65 -14.61
N ALA A 359 3.21 -0.57 -14.19
CA ALA A 359 2.64 0.75 -13.94
C ALA A 359 3.71 1.84 -14.07
N ILE A 360 3.27 3.08 -14.28
CA ILE A 360 4.15 4.26 -14.32
C ILE A 360 3.76 5.24 -13.22
N LEU A 361 4.75 5.61 -12.40
CA LEU A 361 4.72 6.75 -11.49
C LEU A 361 5.38 7.92 -12.22
N VAL A 362 4.69 9.04 -12.41
CA VAL A 362 5.25 10.20 -13.12
C VAL A 362 5.17 11.48 -12.28
N ASN A 363 6.27 12.20 -12.21
CA ASN A 363 6.36 13.57 -11.71
C ASN A 363 6.53 14.50 -12.91
N PRO A 364 5.43 15.09 -13.44
CA PRO A 364 5.47 15.80 -14.71
C PRO A 364 6.38 17.03 -14.71
N THR A 365 7.12 17.23 -15.79
CA THR A 365 7.85 18.46 -16.08
C THR A 365 6.89 19.61 -16.39
N ASP A 366 5.79 19.31 -17.08
CA ASP A 366 4.70 20.22 -17.45
C ASP A 366 3.38 19.48 -17.44
N ALA A 367 2.33 20.08 -16.83
CA ALA A 367 1.04 19.42 -16.61
C ALA A 367 0.27 19.14 -17.91
N ASP A 368 0.41 19.99 -18.93
CA ASP A 368 -0.24 19.83 -20.22
C ASP A 368 0.59 18.97 -21.18
N ALA A 369 1.91 19.15 -21.19
CA ALA A 369 2.82 18.45 -22.10
C ALA A 369 2.87 16.93 -21.83
N ILE A 370 2.68 16.48 -20.59
CA ILE A 370 2.67 15.05 -20.22
C ILE A 370 1.42 14.30 -20.73
N VAL A 371 0.31 15.00 -20.99
CA VAL A 371 -0.99 14.38 -21.31
C VAL A 371 -0.92 13.36 -22.46
N PRO A 372 -0.27 13.64 -23.61
CA PRO A 372 -0.14 12.66 -24.69
C PRO A 372 0.55 11.35 -24.24
N SER A 373 1.57 11.44 -23.40
CA SER A 373 2.31 10.27 -22.88
C SER A 373 1.46 9.44 -21.93
N ILE A 374 0.67 10.10 -21.06
CA ILE A 374 -0.30 9.40 -20.20
C ILE A 374 -1.33 8.66 -21.05
N LEU A 375 -1.90 9.31 -22.09
CA LEU A 375 -2.86 8.67 -22.98
C LEU A 375 -2.25 7.48 -23.73
N ALA A 376 -0.96 7.56 -24.12
CA ALA A 376 -0.26 6.44 -24.75
C ALA A 376 -0.09 5.26 -23.78
N ALA A 377 0.28 5.50 -22.52
CA ALA A 377 0.34 4.47 -21.47
C ALA A 377 -1.03 3.84 -21.23
N ASN A 378 -2.09 4.66 -21.11
CA ASN A 378 -3.47 4.17 -20.94
C ASN A 378 -3.91 3.29 -22.13
N ALA A 379 -3.58 3.68 -23.36
CA ALA A 379 -3.87 2.89 -24.56
C ALA A 379 -3.11 1.56 -24.59
N ALA A 380 -1.92 1.50 -23.97
CA ALA A 380 -1.15 0.28 -23.79
C ALA A 380 -1.65 -0.57 -22.59
N GLY A 381 -2.66 -0.09 -21.85
CA GLY A 381 -3.18 -0.78 -20.65
C GLY A 381 -2.28 -0.64 -19.42
N ILE A 382 -1.34 0.32 -19.42
CA ILE A 382 -0.44 0.59 -18.32
C ILE A 382 -1.06 1.70 -17.44
N PRO A 383 -1.40 1.41 -16.16
CA PRO A 383 -1.93 2.41 -15.25
C PRO A 383 -0.88 3.46 -14.89
N VAL A 384 -1.32 4.71 -14.79
CA VAL A 384 -0.47 5.86 -14.49
C VAL A 384 -0.87 6.47 -13.15
N PHE A 385 0.13 6.78 -12.34
CA PHE A 385 0.03 7.51 -11.08
C PHE A 385 0.84 8.78 -11.19
N THR A 386 0.30 9.90 -10.70
CA THR A 386 1.08 11.13 -10.63
C THR A 386 1.58 11.35 -9.21
N ILE A 387 2.83 11.80 -9.10
CA ILE A 387 3.51 11.98 -7.81
C ILE A 387 4.06 13.40 -7.72
N ASP A 388 3.84 14.09 -6.59
CA ASP A 388 4.20 15.48 -6.31
C ASP A 388 3.55 16.51 -7.26
N ARG A 389 3.67 16.34 -8.57
CA ARG A 389 3.07 17.20 -9.59
C ARG A 389 1.95 16.48 -10.32
N GLY A 390 0.85 17.19 -10.60
CA GLY A 390 -0.30 16.64 -11.32
C GLY A 390 -0.23 16.89 -12.81
N ALA A 391 -1.02 16.13 -13.57
CA ALA A 391 -1.26 16.29 -15.00
C ALA A 391 -2.60 16.97 -15.28
N ALA A 392 -2.71 17.67 -16.42
CA ALA A 392 -3.94 18.34 -16.82
C ALA A 392 -4.97 17.40 -17.49
N GLY A 393 -4.60 16.14 -17.75
CA GLY A 393 -5.47 15.16 -18.40
C GLY A 393 -4.85 13.77 -18.51
N GLY A 394 -5.56 12.85 -19.20
CA GLY A 394 -5.27 11.43 -19.19
C GLY A 394 -5.97 10.70 -18.03
N GLU A 395 -5.96 9.37 -18.06
CA GLU A 395 -6.46 8.57 -16.94
C GLU A 395 -5.36 8.35 -15.92
N VAL A 396 -5.47 9.02 -14.76
CA VAL A 396 -4.57 8.89 -13.61
C VAL A 396 -5.31 8.12 -12.52
N VAL A 397 -4.74 7.00 -12.07
CA VAL A 397 -5.34 6.13 -11.05
C VAL A 397 -5.35 6.83 -9.68
N SER A 398 -4.22 7.44 -9.31
CA SER A 398 -4.09 8.16 -8.04
C SER A 398 -3.06 9.29 -8.18
N HIS A 399 -3.31 10.40 -7.48
CA HIS A 399 -2.40 11.52 -7.34
C HIS A 399 -1.87 11.60 -5.91
N ILE A 400 -0.57 11.47 -5.73
CA ILE A 400 0.10 11.46 -4.42
C ILE A 400 0.92 12.75 -4.28
N ALA A 401 0.44 13.72 -3.52
CA ALA A 401 1.09 15.03 -3.42
C ALA A 401 0.71 15.78 -2.15
N SER A 402 1.49 16.81 -1.84
CA SER A 402 1.12 17.82 -0.85
C SER A 402 0.04 18.76 -1.39
N ASP A 403 -0.79 19.32 -0.50
CA ASP A 403 -1.71 20.41 -0.84
C ASP A 403 -0.91 21.71 -1.05
N ASN A 404 -0.50 21.96 -2.30
CA ASN A 404 0.31 23.12 -2.67
C ASN A 404 -0.41 24.45 -2.45
N VAL A 405 -1.76 24.48 -2.56
CA VAL A 405 -2.54 25.68 -2.26
C VAL A 405 -2.48 25.99 -0.76
N ALA A 406 -2.68 24.97 0.09
CA ALA A 406 -2.53 25.13 1.54
C ALA A 406 -1.10 25.55 1.91
N GLY A 407 -0.09 24.97 1.26
CA GLY A 407 1.31 25.33 1.48
C GLY A 407 1.64 26.78 1.11
N GLY A 408 1.14 27.27 -0.02
CA GLY A 408 1.25 28.69 -0.39
C GLY A 408 0.57 29.62 0.60
N ARG A 409 -0.60 29.21 1.13
CA ARG A 409 -1.29 29.97 2.21
C ARG A 409 -0.46 30.01 3.49
N LEU A 410 0.16 28.91 3.89
CA LEU A 410 1.06 28.87 5.06
C LEU A 410 2.27 29.82 4.89
N ALA A 411 2.85 29.88 3.69
CA ALA A 411 3.93 30.81 3.40
C ALA A 411 3.47 32.28 3.53
N GLY A 412 2.29 32.59 2.97
CA GLY A 412 1.68 33.91 3.08
C GLY A 412 1.35 34.30 4.53
N GLU A 413 0.81 33.36 5.30
CA GLU A 413 0.49 33.55 6.72
C GLU A 413 1.75 33.83 7.54
N PHE A 414 2.79 33.01 7.36
CA PHE A 414 4.06 33.20 8.05
C PHE A 414 4.66 34.57 7.72
N LEU A 415 4.76 34.92 6.43
CA LEU A 415 5.34 36.18 5.99
C LEU A 415 4.55 37.40 6.51
N CYS A 416 3.22 37.31 6.48
CA CYS A 416 2.34 38.33 7.03
C CYS A 416 2.58 38.58 8.53
N ASN A 417 2.68 37.48 9.29
CA ASN A 417 2.91 37.56 10.75
C ASN A 417 4.32 38.13 11.05
N ALA A 418 5.33 37.67 10.33
CA ALA A 418 6.74 38.08 10.49
C ALA A 418 6.93 39.58 10.19
N LEU A 419 6.19 40.13 9.23
CA LEU A 419 6.24 41.53 8.81
C LEU A 419 5.21 42.44 9.53
N GLY A 420 4.41 41.87 10.46
CA GLY A 420 3.40 42.65 11.17
C GLY A 420 2.26 43.15 10.28
N GLY A 421 1.96 42.47 9.20
CA GLY A 421 0.85 42.71 8.29
C GLY A 421 1.07 43.83 7.27
N GLN A 422 2.26 44.38 7.13
CA GLN A 422 2.58 45.44 6.16
C GLN A 422 4.01 45.25 5.60
N GLY A 423 4.21 45.59 4.32
CA GLY A 423 5.53 45.52 3.70
C GLY A 423 5.50 45.24 2.20
N LYS A 424 6.67 45.31 1.59
CA LYS A 424 6.91 45.00 0.17
C LYS A 424 7.52 43.62 0.04
N VAL A 425 6.86 42.75 -0.68
CA VAL A 425 7.30 41.37 -0.81
C VAL A 425 7.58 40.99 -2.27
N VAL A 426 8.45 40.02 -2.45
CA VAL A 426 8.80 39.44 -3.75
C VAL A 426 8.32 37.99 -3.78
N GLU A 427 7.79 37.54 -4.91
CA GLU A 427 7.44 36.16 -5.20
C GLU A 427 8.35 35.62 -6.30
N LEU A 428 9.15 34.58 -5.97
CA LEU A 428 9.94 33.83 -6.94
C LEU A 428 9.17 32.57 -7.32
N GLU A 429 8.71 32.54 -8.57
CA GLU A 429 7.86 31.46 -9.07
C GLU A 429 8.67 30.29 -9.61
N GLY A 430 8.13 29.07 -9.48
CA GLY A 430 8.69 27.87 -10.08
C GLY A 430 8.49 27.81 -11.59
N ILE A 431 8.72 26.60 -12.17
CA ILE A 431 8.56 26.35 -13.59
C ILE A 431 7.09 26.61 -13.99
N ALA A 432 6.90 27.52 -14.92
CA ALA A 432 5.57 27.76 -15.51
C ALA A 432 5.06 26.47 -16.18
N GLY A 433 3.76 26.14 -15.97
CA GLY A 433 3.16 24.89 -16.47
C GLY A 433 3.10 23.77 -15.44
N THR A 434 3.90 23.82 -14.36
CA THR A 434 3.78 22.84 -13.29
C THR A 434 2.59 23.16 -12.38
N SER A 435 1.89 22.10 -11.89
CA SER A 435 0.82 22.26 -10.91
C SER A 435 1.35 22.88 -9.61
N ALA A 436 2.54 22.47 -9.15
CA ALA A 436 3.15 22.97 -7.93
C ALA A 436 3.38 24.49 -7.95
N ALA A 437 3.97 25.04 -9.03
CA ALA A 437 4.19 26.49 -9.14
C ALA A 437 2.87 27.26 -9.13
N ARG A 438 1.92 26.82 -9.96
CA ARG A 438 0.59 27.43 -10.04
C ARG A 438 -0.13 27.47 -8.70
N ASP A 439 -0.17 26.33 -7.99
CA ASP A 439 -0.98 26.15 -6.81
C ASP A 439 -0.33 26.80 -5.57
N ARG A 440 1.01 26.79 -5.44
CA ARG A 440 1.74 27.56 -4.41
C ARG A 440 1.51 29.05 -4.55
N GLY A 441 1.64 29.58 -5.79
CA GLY A 441 1.36 30.99 -6.09
C GLY A 441 -0.10 31.36 -5.84
N ALA A 442 -1.07 30.51 -6.26
CA ALA A 442 -2.48 30.72 -6.02
C ALA A 442 -2.79 30.80 -4.52
N GLY A 443 -2.24 29.89 -3.71
CA GLY A 443 -2.42 29.89 -2.26
C GLY A 443 -1.83 31.11 -1.58
N PHE A 444 -0.59 31.47 -1.92
CA PHE A 444 0.10 32.65 -1.38
C PHE A 444 -0.67 33.93 -1.67
N ASN A 445 -1.00 34.19 -2.93
CA ASN A 445 -1.71 35.39 -3.33
C ASN A 445 -3.15 35.47 -2.80
N ALA A 446 -3.83 34.31 -2.68
CA ALA A 446 -5.14 34.26 -2.04
C ALA A 446 -5.06 34.69 -0.56
N TYR A 447 -4.08 34.16 0.19
CA TYR A 447 -3.90 34.57 1.59
C TYR A 447 -3.61 36.05 1.72
N LEU A 448 -2.69 36.61 0.91
CA LEU A 448 -2.37 38.02 0.95
C LEU A 448 -3.60 38.90 0.69
N SER A 449 -4.37 38.58 -0.35
CA SER A 449 -5.56 39.37 -0.70
C SER A 449 -6.69 39.28 0.31
N GLU A 450 -6.90 38.12 0.95
CA GLU A 450 -7.99 37.87 1.87
C GLU A 450 -7.68 38.29 3.30
N SER A 451 -6.44 38.03 3.76
CA SER A 451 -6.08 38.09 5.17
C SER A 451 -4.94 39.07 5.49
N CYS A 452 -4.16 39.48 4.50
CA CYS A 452 -3.00 40.36 4.70
C CYS A 452 -2.85 41.42 3.60
N PRO A 453 -3.87 42.26 3.36
CA PRO A 453 -3.85 43.25 2.25
C PRO A 453 -2.84 44.37 2.40
N GLY A 454 -2.11 44.44 3.51
CA GLY A 454 -1.02 45.40 3.71
C GLY A 454 0.34 44.92 3.17
N LEU A 455 0.46 43.66 2.74
CA LEU A 455 1.61 43.19 2.00
C LEU A 455 1.43 43.42 0.50
N GLU A 456 2.34 44.18 -0.11
CA GLU A 456 2.35 44.48 -1.54
C GLU A 456 3.37 43.61 -2.27
N VAL A 457 2.93 42.81 -3.26
CA VAL A 457 3.83 42.06 -4.12
C VAL A 457 4.43 43.00 -5.17
N VAL A 458 5.64 43.51 -4.93
CA VAL A 458 6.33 44.50 -5.77
C VAL A 458 7.02 43.87 -6.99
N ALA A 459 7.40 42.61 -6.89
CA ALA A 459 7.95 41.84 -8.01
C ALA A 459 7.52 40.39 -7.96
N ARG A 460 7.25 39.83 -9.14
CA ARG A 460 6.94 38.42 -9.35
C ARG A 460 7.72 37.97 -10.58
N GLN A 461 8.61 37.00 -10.43
CA GLN A 461 9.42 36.50 -11.52
C GLN A 461 9.67 35.00 -11.37
N THR A 462 9.68 34.30 -12.49
CA THR A 462 10.02 32.89 -12.53
C THR A 462 11.54 32.67 -12.39
N ALA A 463 11.94 31.69 -11.56
CA ALA A 463 13.32 31.25 -11.38
C ALA A 463 13.40 29.70 -11.41
N ASN A 464 12.41 29.06 -12.05
CA ASN A 464 12.38 27.69 -12.54
C ASN A 464 12.80 26.62 -11.52
N PHE A 465 12.52 26.81 -10.23
CA PHE A 465 12.93 25.93 -9.14
C PHE A 465 14.46 25.71 -9.04
N ASN A 466 15.25 26.62 -9.60
CA ASN A 466 16.70 26.50 -9.75
C ASN A 466 17.45 27.54 -8.90
N ARG A 467 18.50 27.12 -8.17
CA ARG A 467 19.29 27.98 -7.27
C ARG A 467 20.01 29.11 -8.01
N ALA A 468 20.66 28.78 -9.12
CA ALA A 468 21.41 29.77 -9.89
C ALA A 468 20.48 30.79 -10.56
N GLU A 469 19.30 30.37 -10.98
CA GLU A 469 18.28 31.30 -11.49
C GLU A 469 17.67 32.13 -10.36
N GLY A 470 17.41 31.53 -9.19
CA GLY A 470 16.99 32.25 -7.97
C GLY A 470 17.95 33.37 -7.63
N LEU A 471 19.26 33.09 -7.68
CA LEU A 471 20.31 34.10 -7.48
C LEU A 471 20.25 35.21 -8.53
N SER A 472 20.32 34.87 -9.81
CA SER A 472 20.41 35.86 -10.90
C SER A 472 19.15 36.71 -11.06
N VAL A 473 17.96 36.08 -10.87
CA VAL A 473 16.66 36.78 -10.89
C VAL A 473 16.57 37.75 -9.71
N PHE A 474 16.95 37.30 -8.51
CA PHE A 474 16.86 38.17 -7.34
C PHE A 474 17.90 39.29 -7.36
N GLU A 475 19.09 39.10 -7.91
CA GLU A 475 20.04 40.19 -8.19
C GLU A 475 19.44 41.31 -9.04
N ASN A 476 18.68 40.93 -10.09
CA ASN A 476 17.98 41.90 -10.94
C ASN A 476 16.86 42.64 -10.19
N ILE A 477 16.11 41.90 -9.36
CA ILE A 477 15.05 42.49 -8.53
C ILE A 477 15.62 43.47 -7.51
N LEU A 478 16.76 43.14 -6.86
CA LEU A 478 17.45 44.04 -5.90
C LEU A 478 17.93 45.33 -6.53
N GLN A 479 18.23 45.35 -7.83
CA GLN A 479 18.60 46.56 -8.59
C GLN A 479 17.37 47.42 -8.95
N ALA A 480 16.22 46.79 -9.18
CA ALA A 480 14.98 47.46 -9.57
C ALA A 480 14.20 48.00 -8.36
N GLU A 481 14.20 47.24 -7.26
CA GLU A 481 13.42 47.52 -6.06
C GLU A 481 14.30 47.94 -4.90
N ALA A 482 14.15 49.20 -4.51
CA ALA A 482 14.96 49.78 -3.43
C ALA A 482 14.56 49.24 -2.04
N GLU A 483 13.31 48.88 -1.86
CA GLU A 483 12.72 48.41 -0.58
C GLU A 483 12.08 47.02 -0.80
N ILE A 484 12.60 46.02 -0.11
CA ILE A 484 12.05 44.65 -0.06
C ILE A 484 12.11 44.21 1.40
N ASP A 485 10.95 43.90 1.99
CA ASP A 485 10.82 43.46 3.38
C ASP A 485 10.78 41.91 3.47
N GLY A 486 10.27 41.24 2.45
CA GLY A 486 10.19 39.79 2.45
C GLY A 486 10.21 39.15 1.07
N VAL A 487 10.56 37.87 1.03
CA VAL A 487 10.60 37.04 -0.20
C VAL A 487 9.94 35.71 0.11
N PHE A 488 9.02 35.30 -0.74
CA PHE A 488 8.55 33.93 -0.83
C PHE A 488 9.07 33.33 -2.14
N ALA A 489 9.75 32.19 -2.06
CA ALA A 489 10.07 31.40 -3.23
C ALA A 489 9.30 30.08 -3.20
N HIS A 490 8.83 29.66 -4.36
CA HIS A 490 8.08 28.42 -4.51
C HIS A 490 8.88 27.16 -4.20
N ASN A 491 10.23 27.26 -4.05
CA ASN A 491 11.04 26.20 -3.47
C ASN A 491 12.32 26.71 -2.80
N ASP A 492 12.98 25.80 -2.08
CA ASP A 492 14.18 26.12 -1.30
C ASP A 492 15.41 26.41 -2.17
N GLU A 493 15.55 25.76 -3.31
CA GLU A 493 16.66 26.06 -4.22
C GLU A 493 16.65 27.53 -4.64
N MET A 494 15.49 28.08 -5.03
CA MET A 494 15.38 29.48 -5.41
C MET A 494 15.58 30.42 -4.23
N ILE A 495 15.04 30.12 -3.03
CA ILE A 495 15.19 31.02 -1.87
C ILE A 495 16.64 31.05 -1.39
N LEU A 496 17.37 29.94 -1.43
CA LEU A 496 18.78 29.90 -1.09
C LEU A 496 19.60 30.75 -2.06
N GLY A 497 19.32 30.70 -3.37
CA GLY A 497 19.91 31.58 -4.35
C GLY A 497 19.60 33.07 -4.09
N ALA A 498 18.37 33.39 -3.71
CA ALA A 498 17.96 34.75 -3.35
C ALA A 498 18.71 35.27 -2.09
N ILE A 499 18.92 34.42 -1.09
CA ILE A 499 19.73 34.73 0.11
C ILE A 499 21.18 35.03 -0.27
N GLU A 500 21.76 34.25 -1.17
CA GLU A 500 23.12 34.51 -1.69
C GLU A 500 23.20 35.88 -2.39
N ALA A 501 22.23 36.21 -3.25
CA ALA A 501 22.14 37.50 -3.93
C ALA A 501 22.02 38.68 -2.96
N ALA A 502 21.14 38.56 -1.96
CA ALA A 502 20.93 39.58 -0.93
C ALA A 502 22.22 39.82 -0.11
N THR A 503 22.88 38.72 0.27
CA THR A 503 24.14 38.76 1.03
C THR A 503 25.25 39.46 0.23
N ALA A 504 25.39 39.11 -1.05
CA ALA A 504 26.37 39.73 -1.96
C ALA A 504 26.12 41.24 -2.18
N ALA A 505 24.84 41.64 -2.20
CA ALA A 505 24.39 43.02 -2.32
C ALA A 505 24.43 43.81 -0.98
N GLY A 506 24.75 43.15 0.14
CA GLY A 506 24.77 43.78 1.46
C GLY A 506 23.37 44.21 1.94
N ARG A 507 22.31 43.53 1.48
CA ARG A 507 20.93 43.80 1.86
C ARG A 507 20.57 42.96 3.09
N GLU A 508 20.27 43.64 4.17
CA GLU A 508 19.91 43.03 5.46
C GLU A 508 18.41 43.29 5.82
N GLY A 509 17.86 42.49 6.73
CA GLY A 509 16.52 42.68 7.25
C GLY A 509 15.40 42.14 6.37
N ILE A 510 15.70 41.42 5.29
CA ILE A 510 14.70 40.76 4.44
C ILE A 510 14.30 39.43 5.08
N VAL A 511 12.99 39.19 5.19
CA VAL A 511 12.43 37.93 5.68
C VAL A 511 12.30 36.95 4.50
N PHE A 512 13.05 35.84 4.53
CA PHE A 512 13.02 34.83 3.49
C PHE A 512 12.17 33.63 3.90
N VAL A 513 11.30 33.15 2.99
CA VAL A 513 10.45 31.95 3.18
C VAL A 513 10.63 31.05 1.97
N GLY A 514 10.97 29.78 2.24
CA GLY A 514 11.14 28.73 1.23
C GLY A 514 10.02 27.70 1.25
N PHE A 515 10.23 26.64 0.49
CA PHE A 515 9.32 25.50 0.38
C PHE A 515 10.13 24.24 0.04
N ASP A 516 9.87 23.11 0.62
CA ASP A 516 10.39 21.75 0.49
C ASP A 516 11.10 21.23 1.76
N ALA A 517 11.74 22.11 2.53
CA ALA A 517 12.60 21.81 3.69
C ALA A 517 13.75 20.84 3.32
N ILE A 518 14.45 21.12 2.22
CA ILE A 518 15.71 20.40 1.90
C ILE A 518 16.77 20.68 2.97
N ASP A 519 17.74 19.79 3.12
CA ASP A 519 18.77 19.86 4.18
C ASP A 519 19.47 21.23 4.26
N ASP A 520 19.85 21.81 3.12
CA ASP A 520 20.48 23.14 3.06
C ASP A 520 19.55 24.24 3.59
N ALA A 521 18.24 24.17 3.30
CA ALA A 521 17.28 25.15 3.78
C ALA A 521 17.01 24.98 5.28
N VAL A 522 16.92 23.75 5.78
CA VAL A 522 16.81 23.48 7.22
C VAL A 522 18.07 24.02 7.95
N ALA A 523 19.25 23.81 7.39
CA ALA A 523 20.50 24.39 7.93
C ALA A 523 20.46 25.93 7.91
N ALA A 524 19.92 26.55 6.86
CA ALA A 524 19.75 28.01 6.76
C ALA A 524 18.74 28.54 7.79
N VAL A 525 17.67 27.81 8.07
CA VAL A 525 16.71 28.14 9.14
C VAL A 525 17.40 28.09 10.51
N GLN A 526 18.17 27.06 10.79
CA GLN A 526 18.94 26.92 12.03
C GLN A 526 20.00 28.01 12.20
N ALA A 527 20.59 28.46 11.10
CA ALA A 527 21.55 29.55 11.08
C ALA A 527 20.89 30.95 11.17
N GLY A 528 19.56 31.03 11.04
CA GLY A 528 18.80 32.29 11.05
C GLY A 528 18.90 33.11 9.77
N THR A 529 19.40 32.57 8.67
CA THR A 529 19.47 33.21 7.35
C THR A 529 18.22 33.00 6.51
N LEU A 530 17.47 31.94 6.77
CA LEU A 530 16.13 31.66 6.26
C LEU A 530 15.16 31.68 7.44
N ALA A 531 14.05 32.43 7.32
CA ALA A 531 13.11 32.58 8.43
C ALA A 531 12.22 31.34 8.61
N ALA A 532 11.78 30.75 7.50
CA ALA A 532 11.02 29.53 7.49
C ALA A 532 11.07 28.80 6.13
N THR A 533 10.77 27.51 6.14
CA THR A 533 10.45 26.74 4.94
C THR A 533 9.25 25.84 5.21
N ILE A 534 8.41 25.61 4.20
CA ILE A 534 7.28 24.69 4.27
C ILE A 534 7.78 23.29 3.91
N ALA A 535 7.82 22.40 4.91
CA ALA A 535 8.28 21.04 4.70
C ALA A 535 7.25 20.21 3.96
N GLN A 536 7.72 19.53 2.91
CA GLN A 536 7.08 18.39 2.28
C GLN A 536 7.70 17.09 2.79
N GLN A 537 7.14 15.96 2.39
CA GLN A 537 7.66 14.64 2.76
C GLN A 537 7.97 13.82 1.48
N PRO A 538 9.02 14.18 0.72
CA PRO A 538 9.29 13.55 -0.58
C PRO A 538 9.56 12.03 -0.47
N ALA A 539 10.27 11.57 0.55
CA ALA A 539 10.48 10.14 0.76
C ALA A 539 9.15 9.39 0.97
N LEU A 540 8.23 9.96 1.76
CA LEU A 540 6.90 9.37 1.97
C LEU A 540 6.06 9.41 0.68
N MET A 541 6.18 10.45 -0.16
CA MET A 541 5.52 10.48 -1.48
C MET A 541 6.00 9.33 -2.34
N GLY A 542 7.31 9.08 -2.41
CA GLY A 542 7.90 7.98 -3.15
C GLY A 542 7.43 6.62 -2.63
N GLU A 543 7.47 6.43 -1.31
CA GLU A 543 6.97 5.23 -0.64
C GLU A 543 5.49 4.97 -0.95
N LEU A 544 4.63 5.96 -0.73
CA LEU A 544 3.19 5.85 -1.01
C LEU A 544 2.90 5.60 -2.49
N GLY A 545 3.69 6.19 -3.41
CA GLY A 545 3.56 5.95 -4.84
C GLY A 545 3.75 4.48 -5.19
N VAL A 546 4.86 3.87 -4.75
CA VAL A 546 5.16 2.46 -5.00
C VAL A 546 4.14 1.54 -4.33
N MET A 547 3.79 1.82 -3.06
CA MET A 547 2.82 1.01 -2.32
C MET A 547 1.43 1.06 -2.96
N THR A 548 0.98 2.25 -3.40
CA THR A 548 -0.33 2.43 -4.06
C THR A 548 -0.37 1.73 -5.42
N ALA A 549 0.69 1.82 -6.21
CA ALA A 549 0.77 1.14 -7.51
C ALA A 549 0.76 -0.39 -7.32
N ALA A 550 1.52 -0.92 -6.36
CA ALA A 550 1.54 -2.35 -6.06
C ALA A 550 0.18 -2.85 -5.55
N ALA A 551 -0.50 -2.11 -4.69
CA ALA A 551 -1.86 -2.42 -4.20
C ALA A 551 -2.87 -2.47 -5.34
N TYR A 552 -2.88 -1.45 -6.21
CA TYR A 552 -3.76 -1.39 -7.38
C TYR A 552 -3.53 -2.57 -8.34
N LEU A 553 -2.26 -2.88 -8.64
CA LEU A 553 -1.90 -4.03 -9.49
C LEU A 553 -2.22 -5.36 -8.82
N GLY A 554 -2.25 -5.39 -7.49
CA GLY A 554 -2.73 -6.51 -6.68
C GLY A 554 -4.25 -6.66 -6.66
N GLY A 555 -5.00 -5.72 -7.25
CA GLY A 555 -6.46 -5.75 -7.36
C GLY A 555 -7.18 -5.02 -6.22
N GLU A 556 -6.47 -4.24 -5.40
CA GLU A 556 -7.08 -3.41 -4.36
C GLU A 556 -7.66 -2.10 -4.97
N GLU A 557 -8.74 -1.60 -4.40
CA GLU A 557 -9.22 -0.25 -4.69
C GLU A 557 -8.31 0.78 -3.99
N VAL A 558 -7.84 1.76 -4.74
CA VAL A 558 -6.98 2.83 -4.21
C VAL A 558 -7.67 4.20 -4.33
N PRO A 559 -7.42 5.13 -3.39
CA PRO A 559 -7.98 6.47 -3.47
C PRO A 559 -7.47 7.21 -4.71
N ALA A 560 -8.33 7.99 -5.35
CA ALA A 560 -7.93 8.84 -6.50
C ALA A 560 -6.92 9.94 -6.12
N SER A 561 -6.82 10.29 -4.83
CA SER A 561 -5.84 11.24 -4.31
C SER A 561 -5.39 10.85 -2.90
N ILE A 562 -4.09 10.94 -2.67
CA ILE A 562 -3.45 10.67 -1.37
C ILE A 562 -2.72 11.95 -0.94
N PRO A 563 -3.29 12.72 -0.02
CA PRO A 563 -2.65 13.94 0.47
C PRO A 563 -1.47 13.62 1.39
N VAL A 564 -0.35 14.28 1.15
CA VAL A 564 0.84 14.21 2.00
C VAL A 564 0.92 15.48 2.83
N ALA A 565 1.03 15.32 4.14
CA ALA A 565 0.96 16.44 5.08
C ALA A 565 2.13 17.42 4.91
N LEU A 566 1.82 18.71 5.09
CA LEU A 566 2.78 19.79 5.15
C LEU A 566 3.03 20.22 6.61
N SER A 567 4.22 20.75 6.87
CA SER A 567 4.52 21.41 8.14
C SER A 567 5.42 22.61 7.93
N LEU A 568 5.35 23.56 8.85
CA LEU A 568 6.21 24.76 8.84
C LEU A 568 7.46 24.45 9.67
N VAL A 569 8.64 24.71 9.09
CA VAL A 569 9.93 24.60 9.76
C VAL A 569 10.45 26.00 10.05
N THR A 570 10.67 26.28 11.33
CA THR A 570 11.22 27.54 11.86
C THR A 570 12.38 27.25 12.81
N ALA A 571 13.10 28.27 13.25
CA ALA A 571 14.24 28.12 14.18
C ALA A 571 13.84 27.70 15.61
N GLU A 572 12.54 27.72 15.98
CA GLU A 572 12.03 27.33 17.30
C GLU A 572 11.31 25.98 17.29
#